data_45b595d0bc2b4d91b65628d2b0a2ac59
#
_entry.id   45b595d0bc2b4d91b65628d2b0a2ac59
#
_cell.length_a   1.000
_cell.length_b   1.000
_cell.length_c   1.000
_cell.angle_alpha   90.00
_cell.angle_beta   90.00
_cell.angle_gamma   90.00
#
_symmetry.space_group_name_H-M   'P 1'
#
loop_
_entity.id
_entity.type
_entity.pdbx_description
1 polymer ?
#
loop_
_entity_poly.entity_id
_entity_poly.type
_entity_poly.pdbx_seq_one_letter_code
_entity_poly.pdbx_strand_id
1 'polypeptide(L)'
;AVPQESIEPKIEHRVDVTLSEPAGCARYVSRIIKDVEIGAKTPMWMAEKLRRGGIRLRSPVVDVTNFVLLELGQPMHAFDLSKIEGSIDVRYAKNENIELLDETSMTCDEDTLVIADNKKILAMAGIMGGMTSAVSESTKDILLESAWFNPRVIAGKARKYGKHTDSSHRFERGVDPKLQLIAIERATSLILEICGGMAGPVSETTSEKDLPETKKIELDYESVAKPVSYTHLTLPTTYTV
;
A
#
# COMPACT_ATOMS: atom_id res chain seq x y z
N ALA A 1 -10.17 12.92 10.01
CA ALA A 1 -9.56 12.64 8.72
C ALA A 1 -9.12 13.97 8.12
N VAL A 2 -7.86 14.09 7.72
CA VAL A 2 -7.38 15.26 7.00
C VAL A 2 -8.10 15.26 5.64
N PRO A 3 -8.85 16.32 5.28
CA PRO A 3 -9.45 16.40 3.95
C PRO A 3 -8.31 16.38 2.93
N GLN A 4 -8.32 15.41 2.04
CA GLN A 4 -7.32 15.31 0.99
C GLN A 4 -7.89 16.00 -0.25
N GLU A 5 -7.30 17.12 -0.62
CA GLU A 5 -7.61 17.76 -1.90
C GLU A 5 -7.06 16.89 -3.03
N SER A 6 -7.85 16.71 -4.08
CA SER A 6 -7.41 16.01 -5.29
C SER A 6 -6.33 16.84 -5.98
N ILE A 7 -5.22 16.20 -6.33
CA ILE A 7 -4.11 16.85 -7.00
C ILE A 7 -4.34 16.79 -8.51
N GLU A 8 -4.42 17.97 -9.13
CA GLU A 8 -4.58 18.09 -10.57
C GLU A 8 -3.38 17.48 -11.31
N PRO A 9 -3.63 16.61 -12.31
CA PRO A 9 -2.56 16.04 -13.10
C PRO A 9 -1.88 17.07 -13.98
N LYS A 10 -0.55 17.00 -14.05
CA LYS A 10 0.27 17.84 -14.95
C LYS A 10 0.79 17.11 -16.18
N ILE A 11 0.62 15.80 -16.23
CA ILE A 11 0.98 14.91 -17.34
C ILE A 11 -0.16 13.91 -17.59
N GLU A 12 -0.26 13.36 -18.80
CA GLU A 12 -1.32 12.40 -19.19
C GLU A 12 -0.90 10.93 -19.06
N HIS A 13 0.34 10.67 -18.62
CA HIS A 13 0.90 9.33 -18.59
C HIS A 13 0.24 8.45 -17.54
N ARG A 14 -0.17 7.23 -17.94
CA ARG A 14 -0.74 6.19 -17.09
C ARG A 14 -0.09 4.85 -17.38
N VAL A 15 -0.21 3.92 -16.44
CA VAL A 15 0.08 2.49 -16.65
C VAL A 15 -1.25 1.75 -16.61
N ASP A 16 -1.48 0.89 -17.60
CA ASP A 16 -2.65 0.03 -17.62
C ASP A 16 -2.52 -1.06 -16.55
N VAL A 17 -3.61 -1.32 -15.84
CA VAL A 17 -3.65 -2.33 -14.78
C VAL A 17 -4.78 -3.33 -15.06
N THR A 18 -4.44 -4.61 -15.07
CA THR A 18 -5.38 -5.72 -15.15
C THR A 18 -5.44 -6.44 -13.81
N LEU A 19 -6.64 -6.81 -13.39
CA LEU A 19 -6.86 -7.66 -12.23
C LEU A 19 -7.27 -9.04 -12.76
N SER A 20 -6.29 -9.89 -13.10
CA SER A 20 -6.56 -11.26 -13.54
C SER A 20 -7.12 -12.11 -12.41
N GLU A 21 -6.87 -11.73 -11.15
CA GLU A 21 -7.40 -12.38 -9.96
C GLU A 21 -8.14 -11.36 -9.06
N PRO A 22 -9.35 -10.91 -9.47
CA PRO A 22 -10.09 -9.89 -8.73
C PRO A 22 -10.55 -10.35 -7.34
N ALA A 23 -10.74 -11.65 -7.13
CA ALA A 23 -11.03 -12.21 -5.81
C ALA A 23 -9.86 -12.04 -4.82
N GLY A 24 -8.63 -11.96 -5.33
CA GLY A 24 -7.42 -11.71 -4.54
C GLY A 24 -7.10 -10.22 -4.38
N CYS A 25 -7.34 -9.43 -5.43
CA CYS A 25 -7.16 -7.98 -5.45
C CYS A 25 -8.37 -7.32 -6.08
N ALA A 26 -9.28 -6.80 -5.25
CA ALA A 26 -10.52 -6.21 -5.76
C ALA A 26 -10.40 -4.72 -6.11
N ARG A 27 -9.35 -4.04 -5.64
CA ARG A 27 -9.09 -2.63 -5.96
C ARG A 27 -7.60 -2.38 -6.05
N TYR A 28 -7.18 -1.76 -7.15
CA TYR A 28 -5.82 -1.32 -7.36
C TYR A 28 -5.82 0.11 -7.87
N VAL A 29 -5.19 0.99 -7.12
CA VAL A 29 -5.06 2.41 -7.45
C VAL A 29 -3.59 2.70 -7.70
N SER A 30 -3.30 3.38 -8.80
CA SER A 30 -1.94 3.75 -9.17
C SER A 30 -1.84 5.18 -9.67
N ARG A 31 -0.65 5.75 -9.57
CA ARG A 31 -0.34 7.07 -10.10
C ARG A 31 1.13 7.17 -10.48
N ILE A 32 1.40 7.70 -11.65
CA ILE A 32 2.76 8.04 -12.08
C ILE A 32 3.13 9.41 -11.51
N ILE A 33 4.36 9.54 -11.03
CA ILE A 33 4.98 10.83 -10.75
C ILE A 33 6.34 10.85 -11.46
N LYS A 34 6.55 11.83 -12.33
CA LYS A 34 7.78 12.02 -13.10
C LYS A 34 8.67 13.09 -12.50
N ASP A 35 9.96 13.01 -12.81
CA ASP A 35 10.98 13.96 -12.43
C ASP A 35 11.07 14.17 -10.91
N VAL A 36 11.01 13.07 -10.13
CA VAL A 36 11.17 13.12 -8.67
C VAL A 36 12.67 13.23 -8.30
N GLU A 37 12.99 14.10 -7.35
CA GLU A 37 14.34 14.23 -6.76
C GLU A 37 14.50 13.20 -5.62
N ILE A 38 15.00 12.01 -5.95
CA ILE A 38 15.22 10.93 -4.96
C ILE A 38 16.26 11.30 -3.90
N GLY A 39 17.20 12.18 -4.24
CA GLY A 39 18.22 12.68 -3.33
C GLY A 39 17.73 13.73 -2.32
N ALA A 40 16.49 14.14 -2.41
CA ALA A 40 15.87 15.08 -1.45
C ALA A 40 15.92 14.50 -0.03
N LYS A 41 15.94 15.38 0.96
CA LYS A 41 15.97 14.95 2.37
C LYS A 41 14.55 14.82 2.91
N THR A 42 14.28 13.68 3.53
CA THR A 42 13.04 13.49 4.32
C THR A 42 12.96 14.55 5.42
N PRO A 43 11.87 15.33 5.48
CA PRO A 43 11.71 16.39 6.49
C PRO A 43 11.83 15.84 7.91
N MET A 44 12.44 16.62 8.82
CA MET A 44 12.71 16.19 10.19
C MET A 44 11.44 15.74 10.93
N TRP A 45 10.32 16.40 10.71
CA TRP A 45 9.05 16.06 11.36
C TRP A 45 8.55 14.66 10.94
N MET A 46 8.75 14.27 9.66
CA MET A 46 8.40 12.94 9.15
C MET A 46 9.40 11.90 9.63
N ALA A 47 10.69 12.21 9.52
CA ALA A 47 11.77 11.34 9.98
C ALA A 47 11.60 10.95 11.46
N GLU A 48 11.24 11.90 12.33
CA GLU A 48 11.02 11.65 13.76
C GLU A 48 9.78 10.78 14.01
N LYS A 49 8.69 10.97 13.27
CA LYS A 49 7.50 10.12 13.37
C LYS A 49 7.79 8.69 12.94
N LEU A 50 8.51 8.51 11.81
CA LEU A 50 8.92 7.20 11.33
C LEU A 50 9.82 6.49 12.34
N ARG A 51 10.85 7.20 12.85
CA ARG A 51 11.76 6.69 13.88
C ARG A 51 11.02 6.22 15.13
N ARG A 52 10.05 7.01 15.63
CA ARG A 52 9.20 6.63 16.79
C ARG A 52 8.27 5.47 16.46
N GLY A 53 7.83 5.33 15.21
CA GLY A 53 7.10 4.17 14.71
C GLY A 53 7.96 2.92 14.49
N GLY A 54 9.28 2.98 14.77
CA GLY A 54 10.20 1.86 14.57
C GLY A 54 10.62 1.64 13.12
N ILE A 55 10.32 2.58 12.24
CA ILE A 55 10.62 2.50 10.80
C ILE A 55 11.96 3.21 10.51
N ARG A 56 12.87 2.49 9.83
CA ARG A 56 14.14 3.04 9.37
C ARG A 56 13.94 3.85 8.10
N LEU A 57 14.55 5.04 8.04
CA LEU A 57 14.59 5.86 6.84
C LEU A 57 15.32 5.16 5.69
N ARG A 58 14.83 5.40 4.47
CA ARG A 58 15.39 4.88 3.22
C ARG A 58 15.61 6.02 2.22
N SER A 59 14.68 6.19 1.29
CA SER A 59 14.61 7.33 0.39
C SER A 59 13.34 8.13 0.70
N PRO A 60 13.25 9.41 0.36
CA PRO A 60 12.09 10.22 0.69
C PRO A 60 10.78 9.65 0.11
N VAL A 61 10.82 9.01 -1.07
CA VAL A 61 9.65 8.35 -1.67
C VAL A 61 9.21 7.16 -0.81
N VAL A 62 10.13 6.29 -0.38
CA VAL A 62 9.82 5.15 0.48
C VAL A 62 9.40 5.62 1.88
N ASP A 63 10.02 6.68 2.39
CA ASP A 63 9.67 7.25 3.69
C ASP A 63 8.25 7.82 3.68
N VAL A 64 7.82 8.44 2.57
CA VAL A 64 6.43 8.90 2.38
C VAL A 64 5.46 7.72 2.37
N THR A 65 5.74 6.62 1.63
CA THR A 65 4.84 5.45 1.63
C THR A 65 4.72 4.84 3.02
N ASN A 66 5.82 4.76 3.76
CA ASN A 66 5.83 4.30 5.15
C ASN A 66 5.11 5.27 6.09
N PHE A 67 5.22 6.58 5.85
CA PHE A 67 4.50 7.57 6.65
C PHE A 67 2.98 7.45 6.45
N VAL A 68 2.51 7.30 5.20
CA VAL A 68 1.09 7.09 4.90
C VAL A 68 0.57 5.78 5.51
N LEU A 69 1.39 4.72 5.52
CA LEU A 69 1.09 3.48 6.22
C LEU A 69 0.86 3.71 7.72
N LEU A 70 1.67 4.53 8.40
CA LEU A 70 1.47 4.86 9.82
C LEU A 70 0.28 5.80 10.04
N GLU A 71 0.09 6.78 9.16
CA GLU A 71 -0.94 7.81 9.29
C GLU A 71 -2.35 7.25 9.02
N LEU A 72 -2.51 6.46 7.97
CA LEU A 72 -3.81 5.98 7.46
C LEU A 72 -4.03 4.47 7.64
N GLY A 73 -2.99 3.70 7.94
CA GLY A 73 -3.07 2.24 7.99
C GLY A 73 -3.08 1.57 6.61
N GLN A 74 -2.87 2.32 5.52
CA GLN A 74 -2.81 1.81 4.15
C GLN A 74 -1.36 1.57 3.73
N PRO A 75 -0.93 0.30 3.56
CA PRO A 75 0.36 0.03 2.96
C PRO A 75 0.38 0.45 1.50
N MET A 76 1.49 1.04 1.08
CA MET A 76 1.71 1.52 -0.28
C MET A 76 3.06 1.02 -0.78
N HIS A 77 3.22 1.00 -2.11
CA HIS A 77 4.50 0.72 -2.74
C HIS A 77 4.83 1.75 -3.82
N ALA A 78 6.11 1.91 -4.09
CA ALA A 78 6.61 2.73 -5.18
C ALA A 78 7.57 1.90 -6.03
N PHE A 79 7.25 1.77 -7.31
CA PHE A 79 8.11 1.13 -8.30
C PHE A 79 8.90 2.18 -9.08
N ASP A 80 10.10 1.83 -9.50
CA ASP A 80 10.83 2.56 -10.53
C ASP A 80 10.14 2.34 -11.89
N LEU A 81 9.53 3.38 -12.44
CA LEU A 81 8.74 3.28 -13.67
C LEU A 81 9.58 2.77 -14.85
N SER A 82 10.87 3.10 -14.89
CA SER A 82 11.77 2.67 -15.97
C SER A 82 12.04 1.16 -15.99
N LYS A 83 11.74 0.47 -14.90
CA LYS A 83 11.95 -0.97 -14.72
C LYS A 83 10.69 -1.80 -14.94
N ILE A 84 9.57 -1.15 -15.25
CA ILE A 84 8.29 -1.80 -15.58
C ILE A 84 8.17 -1.95 -17.08
N GLU A 85 7.82 -3.14 -17.56
CA GLU A 85 7.65 -3.42 -18.97
C GLU A 85 6.19 -3.65 -19.34
N GLY A 86 5.59 -2.64 -19.97
CA GLY A 86 4.19 -2.68 -20.43
C GLY A 86 3.19 -2.39 -19.32
N SER A 87 2.20 -3.27 -19.16
CA SER A 87 1.10 -3.14 -18.18
C SER A 87 1.37 -3.91 -16.89
N ILE A 88 0.66 -3.53 -15.83
CA ILE A 88 0.62 -4.27 -14.56
C ILE A 88 -0.50 -5.33 -14.63
N ASP A 89 -0.22 -6.52 -14.14
CA ASP A 89 -1.21 -7.57 -13.91
C ASP A 89 -1.12 -8.11 -12.48
N VAL A 90 -2.24 -8.08 -11.76
CA VAL A 90 -2.35 -8.70 -10.45
C VAL A 90 -2.96 -10.08 -10.62
N ARG A 91 -2.15 -11.11 -10.40
CA ARG A 91 -2.45 -12.51 -10.68
C ARG A 91 -1.82 -13.47 -9.68
N TYR A 92 -2.17 -14.73 -9.74
CA TYR A 92 -1.37 -15.75 -9.08
C TYR A 92 -0.05 -16.01 -9.82
N ALA A 93 0.98 -16.37 -9.07
CA ALA A 93 2.27 -16.78 -9.62
C ALA A 93 2.15 -18.10 -10.41
N LYS A 94 3.15 -18.36 -11.26
CA LYS A 94 3.25 -19.56 -12.08
C LYS A 94 4.55 -20.32 -11.77
N ASN A 95 4.84 -20.51 -10.46
CA ASN A 95 6.11 -21.04 -9.95
C ASN A 95 7.31 -20.21 -10.44
N GLU A 96 7.21 -18.91 -10.30
CA GLU A 96 8.19 -17.93 -10.79
C GLU A 96 9.12 -17.48 -9.67
N ASN A 97 10.37 -17.19 -10.03
CA ASN A 97 11.35 -16.69 -9.09
C ASN A 97 11.26 -15.16 -8.94
N ILE A 98 11.48 -14.69 -7.73
CA ILE A 98 11.62 -13.28 -7.41
C ILE A 98 12.78 -13.08 -6.44
N GLU A 99 13.55 -12.02 -6.64
CA GLU A 99 14.48 -11.48 -5.68
C GLU A 99 13.79 -10.32 -4.95
N LEU A 100 13.69 -10.42 -3.63
CA LEU A 100 12.97 -9.46 -2.79
C LEU A 100 13.85 -8.31 -2.32
N LEU A 101 13.25 -7.24 -1.80
CA LEU A 101 13.95 -6.06 -1.28
C LEU A 101 14.90 -6.33 -0.12
N ASP A 102 14.85 -7.48 0.51
CA ASP A 102 15.79 -7.96 1.53
C ASP A 102 16.90 -8.85 0.96
N GLU A 103 17.10 -8.82 -0.38
CA GLU A 103 18.12 -9.54 -1.12
C GLU A 103 17.97 -11.07 -1.09
N THR A 104 16.84 -11.58 -0.67
CA THR A 104 16.55 -13.02 -0.69
C THR A 104 15.83 -13.41 -1.98
N SER A 105 16.27 -14.51 -2.59
CA SER A 105 15.60 -15.10 -3.75
C SER A 105 14.69 -16.23 -3.31
N MET A 106 13.50 -16.30 -3.91
CA MET A 106 12.55 -17.37 -3.66
C MET A 106 11.66 -17.65 -4.86
N THR A 107 11.03 -18.82 -4.86
CA THR A 107 10.02 -19.19 -5.85
C THR A 107 8.63 -18.93 -5.26
N CYS A 108 7.82 -18.14 -5.96
CA CYS A 108 6.42 -17.93 -5.62
C CYS A 108 5.60 -19.08 -6.18
N ASP A 109 4.93 -19.83 -5.30
CA ASP A 109 4.03 -20.92 -5.70
C ASP A 109 2.73 -20.40 -6.32
N GLU A 110 2.01 -21.26 -7.02
CA GLU A 110 0.77 -20.95 -7.76
C GLU A 110 -0.38 -20.42 -6.88
N ASP A 111 -0.28 -20.55 -5.57
CA ASP A 111 -1.24 -20.02 -4.60
C ASP A 111 -0.85 -18.63 -4.05
N THR A 112 0.23 -18.03 -4.57
CA THR A 112 0.76 -16.73 -4.14
C THR A 112 0.31 -15.63 -5.09
N LEU A 113 -0.39 -14.63 -4.55
CA LEU A 113 -0.76 -13.43 -5.31
C LEU A 113 0.47 -12.57 -5.56
N VAL A 114 0.66 -12.14 -6.79
CA VAL A 114 1.79 -11.32 -7.22
C VAL A 114 1.32 -10.13 -8.04
N ILE A 115 2.13 -9.09 -8.05
CA ILE A 115 2.05 -7.98 -8.98
C ILE A 115 3.13 -8.23 -10.02
N ALA A 116 2.75 -8.32 -11.28
CA ALA A 116 3.65 -8.62 -12.39
C ALA A 116 3.52 -7.59 -13.50
N ASP A 117 4.54 -7.45 -14.30
CA ASP A 117 4.48 -6.80 -15.61
C ASP A 117 4.38 -7.85 -16.74
N ASN A 118 4.59 -7.42 -17.98
CA ASN A 118 4.53 -8.32 -19.12
C ASN A 118 5.64 -9.38 -19.15
N LYS A 119 6.68 -9.25 -18.33
CA LYS A 119 7.85 -10.15 -18.36
C LYS A 119 8.14 -10.85 -17.05
N LYS A 120 7.90 -10.21 -15.91
CA LYS A 120 8.38 -10.67 -14.60
C LYS A 120 7.44 -10.29 -13.45
N ILE A 121 7.62 -10.95 -12.33
CA ILE A 121 7.03 -10.54 -11.05
C ILE A 121 7.78 -9.29 -10.54
N LEU A 122 7.02 -8.27 -10.14
CA LEU A 122 7.52 -7.04 -9.53
C LEU A 122 7.43 -7.05 -8.01
N ALA A 123 6.44 -7.76 -7.46
CA ALA A 123 6.22 -7.85 -6.02
C ALA A 123 5.39 -9.08 -5.63
N MET A 124 5.60 -9.59 -4.43
CA MET A 124 4.64 -10.44 -3.73
C MET A 124 3.55 -9.55 -3.15
N ALA A 125 2.33 -9.64 -3.69
CA ALA A 125 1.22 -8.76 -3.35
C ALA A 125 0.94 -8.71 -1.84
N GLY A 126 0.95 -7.52 -1.28
CA GLY A 126 0.69 -7.27 0.14
C GLY A 126 1.78 -7.77 1.11
N ILE A 127 2.91 -8.29 0.60
CA ILE A 127 3.99 -8.84 1.43
C ILE A 127 5.27 -8.02 1.27
N MET A 128 5.89 -8.07 0.09
CA MET A 128 7.17 -7.39 -0.15
C MET A 128 7.41 -7.13 -1.64
N GLY A 129 7.97 -5.97 -1.95
CA GLY A 129 8.41 -5.63 -3.30
C GLY A 129 9.62 -6.44 -3.76
N GLY A 130 9.80 -6.52 -5.07
CA GLY A 130 10.96 -7.13 -5.71
C GLY A 130 12.09 -6.12 -5.93
N MET A 131 13.33 -6.61 -5.84
CA MET A 131 14.54 -5.81 -6.05
C MET A 131 14.62 -5.26 -7.48
N THR A 132 14.16 -6.02 -8.47
CA THR A 132 14.26 -5.66 -9.88
C THR A 132 13.43 -4.46 -10.28
N SER A 133 12.42 -4.09 -9.50
CA SER A 133 11.53 -2.94 -9.72
C SER A 133 11.68 -1.86 -8.65
N ALA A 134 12.63 -2.03 -7.73
CA ALA A 134 12.84 -1.12 -6.61
C ALA A 134 13.30 0.27 -7.05
N VAL A 135 12.84 1.28 -6.33
CA VAL A 135 13.36 2.66 -6.40
C VAL A 135 14.82 2.66 -5.96
N SER A 136 15.66 3.37 -6.69
CA SER A 136 17.11 3.50 -6.47
C SER A 136 17.54 4.96 -6.59
N GLU A 137 18.78 5.27 -6.30
CA GLU A 137 19.35 6.63 -6.41
C GLU A 137 19.25 7.21 -7.83
N SER A 138 19.19 6.36 -8.85
CA SER A 138 19.04 6.78 -10.26
C SER A 138 17.60 6.94 -10.72
N THR A 139 16.61 6.58 -9.90
CA THR A 139 15.20 6.66 -10.26
C THR A 139 14.76 8.12 -10.41
N LYS A 140 14.04 8.42 -11.50
CA LYS A 140 13.46 9.73 -11.79
C LYS A 140 11.94 9.68 -11.84
N ASP A 141 11.42 8.60 -12.37
CA ASP A 141 9.98 8.40 -12.55
C ASP A 141 9.52 7.23 -11.71
N ILE A 142 8.41 7.39 -11.01
CA ILE A 142 7.87 6.35 -10.14
C ILE A 142 6.42 6.02 -10.49
N LEU A 143 6.04 4.78 -10.25
CA LEU A 143 4.66 4.34 -10.18
C LEU A 143 4.31 4.09 -8.71
N LEU A 144 3.40 4.89 -8.15
CA LEU A 144 2.82 4.64 -6.84
C LEU A 144 1.71 3.59 -6.95
N GLU A 145 1.65 2.73 -5.97
CA GLU A 145 0.62 1.71 -5.77
C GLU A 145 -0.07 1.90 -4.44
N SER A 146 -1.39 1.81 -4.46
CA SER A 146 -2.24 1.67 -3.29
C SER A 146 -3.34 0.68 -3.62
N ALA A 147 -3.29 -0.52 -3.05
CA ALA A 147 -4.19 -1.61 -3.39
C ALA A 147 -4.98 -2.12 -2.17
N TRP A 148 -6.08 -2.79 -2.46
CA TRP A 148 -6.79 -3.62 -1.50
C TRP A 148 -6.63 -5.09 -1.88
N PHE A 149 -5.98 -5.86 -1.01
CA PHE A 149 -5.85 -7.30 -1.16
C PHE A 149 -6.77 -8.03 -0.19
N ASN A 150 -7.36 -9.11 -0.65
CA ASN A 150 -8.23 -9.93 0.18
C ASN A 150 -7.43 -10.55 1.35
N PRO A 151 -7.80 -10.25 2.62
CA PRO A 151 -7.07 -10.76 3.77
C PRO A 151 -6.93 -12.29 3.80
N ARG A 152 -7.93 -13.02 3.29
CA ARG A 152 -7.89 -14.48 3.24
C ARG A 152 -6.85 -15.02 2.27
N VAL A 153 -6.54 -14.28 1.20
CA VAL A 153 -5.52 -14.65 0.22
C VAL A 153 -4.12 -14.35 0.75
N ILE A 154 -3.95 -13.25 1.50
CA ILE A 154 -2.66 -12.87 2.06
C ILE A 154 -2.33 -13.64 3.35
N ALA A 155 -3.35 -14.01 4.14
CA ALA A 155 -3.15 -14.67 5.43
C ALA A 155 -2.28 -15.92 5.32
N GLY A 156 -1.26 -16.00 6.17
CA GLY A 156 -0.31 -17.10 6.24
C GLY A 156 0.79 -17.10 5.18
N LYS A 157 0.69 -16.30 4.10
CA LYS A 157 1.71 -16.24 3.04
C LYS A 157 3.03 -15.66 3.55
N ALA A 158 2.96 -14.56 4.31
CA ALA A 158 4.14 -14.00 4.96
C ALA A 158 4.87 -15.05 5.83
N ARG A 159 4.11 -15.85 6.58
CA ARG A 159 4.67 -16.95 7.40
C ARG A 159 5.28 -18.06 6.54
N LYS A 160 4.58 -18.46 5.47
CA LYS A 160 5.05 -19.51 4.54
C LYS A 160 6.44 -19.16 3.97
N TYR A 161 6.65 -17.90 3.60
CA TYR A 161 7.90 -17.43 3.02
C TYR A 161 8.89 -16.83 4.05
N GLY A 162 8.55 -16.81 5.34
CA GLY A 162 9.39 -16.21 6.37
C GLY A 162 9.55 -14.68 6.24
N LYS A 163 8.55 -14.00 5.66
CA LYS A 163 8.57 -12.56 5.31
C LYS A 163 7.52 -11.77 6.10
N HIS A 164 7.78 -11.57 7.39
CA HIS A 164 6.92 -10.75 8.22
C HIS A 164 7.24 -9.26 8.03
N THR A 165 6.32 -8.52 7.42
CA THR A 165 6.45 -7.09 7.16
C THR A 165 5.29 -6.30 7.77
N ASP A 166 5.47 -4.99 7.95
CA ASP A 166 4.39 -4.08 8.36
C ASP A 166 3.22 -4.08 7.38
N SER A 167 3.50 -4.32 6.10
CA SER A 167 2.51 -4.46 5.04
C SER A 167 1.70 -5.75 5.22
N SER A 168 2.37 -6.91 5.29
CA SER A 168 1.71 -8.21 5.43
C SER A 168 0.87 -8.28 6.71
N HIS A 169 1.37 -7.71 7.81
CA HIS A 169 0.65 -7.64 9.08
C HIS A 169 -0.70 -6.91 8.97
N ARG A 170 -0.78 -5.85 8.14
CA ARG A 170 -2.02 -5.10 7.92
C ARG A 170 -2.94 -5.80 6.93
N PHE A 171 -2.41 -6.25 5.79
CA PHE A 171 -3.21 -6.92 4.79
C PHE A 171 -3.82 -8.24 5.26
N GLU A 172 -3.09 -9.04 6.07
CA GLU A 172 -3.64 -10.27 6.66
C GLU A 172 -4.86 -10.02 7.56
N ARG A 173 -4.94 -8.84 8.18
CA ARG A 173 -6.03 -8.44 9.08
C ARG A 173 -7.12 -7.65 8.37
N GLY A 174 -6.81 -7.18 7.18
CA GLY A 174 -7.66 -6.34 6.35
C GLY A 174 -7.37 -4.86 6.51
N VAL A 175 -7.31 -4.17 5.37
CA VAL A 175 -7.29 -2.71 5.29
C VAL A 175 -8.66 -2.23 4.82
N ASP A 176 -8.99 -0.99 5.13
CA ASP A 176 -10.26 -0.40 4.68
C ASP A 176 -10.29 -0.30 3.14
N PRO A 177 -11.28 -0.89 2.45
CA PRO A 177 -11.37 -0.88 1.00
C PRO A 177 -11.67 0.51 0.40
N LYS A 178 -11.85 1.53 1.22
CA LYS A 178 -12.10 2.92 0.80
C LYS A 178 -10.89 3.84 0.95
N LEU A 179 -9.77 3.34 1.48
CA LEU A 179 -8.59 4.18 1.76
C LEU A 179 -7.66 4.38 0.55
N GLN A 180 -7.72 3.54 -0.47
CA GLN A 180 -6.71 3.50 -1.53
C GLN A 180 -6.57 4.83 -2.27
N LEU A 181 -7.70 5.47 -2.64
CA LEU A 181 -7.72 6.78 -3.28
C LEU A 181 -7.20 7.89 -2.35
N ILE A 182 -7.60 7.85 -1.10
CA ILE A 182 -7.15 8.83 -0.09
C ILE A 182 -5.64 8.71 0.12
N ALA A 183 -5.13 7.49 0.20
CA ALA A 183 -3.72 7.23 0.42
C ALA A 183 -2.86 7.66 -0.77
N ILE A 184 -3.30 7.40 -2.01
CA ILE A 184 -2.55 7.79 -3.21
C ILE A 184 -2.46 9.32 -3.34
N GLU A 185 -3.55 10.04 -3.06
CA GLU A 185 -3.55 11.52 -3.05
C GLU A 185 -2.64 12.06 -1.94
N ARG A 186 -2.73 11.47 -0.73
CA ARG A 186 -1.87 11.88 0.38
C ARG A 186 -0.39 11.66 0.10
N ALA A 187 -0.03 10.49 -0.41
CA ALA A 187 1.35 10.18 -0.79
C ALA A 187 1.84 11.09 -1.91
N THR A 188 1.00 11.34 -2.93
CA THR A 188 1.32 12.26 -4.02
C THR A 188 1.61 13.66 -3.50
N SER A 189 0.74 14.21 -2.63
CA SER A 189 0.94 15.54 -2.04
C SER A 189 2.30 15.64 -1.34
N LEU A 190 2.62 14.67 -0.51
CA LEU A 190 3.88 14.63 0.24
C LEU A 190 5.10 14.47 -0.68
N ILE A 191 5.02 13.61 -1.70
CA ILE A 191 6.12 13.43 -2.65
C ILE A 191 6.37 14.70 -3.45
N LEU A 192 5.32 15.36 -3.95
CA LEU A 192 5.47 16.62 -4.68
C LEU A 192 6.06 17.73 -3.81
N GLU A 193 5.69 17.78 -2.53
CA GLU A 193 6.23 18.75 -1.57
C GLU A 193 7.72 18.50 -1.28
N ILE A 194 8.13 17.23 -1.12
CA ILE A 194 9.47 16.85 -0.66
C ILE A 194 10.43 16.65 -1.83
N CYS A 195 9.98 15.95 -2.87
CA CYS A 195 10.80 15.52 -4.00
C CYS A 195 10.52 16.30 -5.29
N GLY A 196 9.50 17.17 -5.30
CA GLY A 196 9.04 17.80 -6.53
C GLY A 196 8.43 16.81 -7.52
N GLY A 197 8.50 17.16 -8.79
CA GLY A 197 8.01 16.31 -9.88
C GLY A 197 6.65 16.71 -10.43
N MET A 198 6.12 15.88 -11.32
CA MET A 198 4.85 16.09 -12.02
C MET A 198 3.98 14.83 -11.90
N ALA A 199 2.82 14.99 -11.26
CA ALA A 199 1.87 13.89 -11.11
C ALA A 199 1.04 13.68 -12.37
N GLY A 200 0.85 12.43 -12.76
CA GLY A 200 -0.15 12.01 -13.73
C GLY A 200 -1.53 11.88 -13.10
N PRO A 201 -2.54 11.51 -13.90
CA PRO A 201 -3.86 11.22 -13.37
C PRO A 201 -3.84 9.95 -12.51
N VAL A 202 -4.73 9.89 -11.53
CA VAL A 202 -4.99 8.65 -10.80
C VAL A 202 -5.65 7.63 -11.73
N SER A 203 -5.16 6.40 -11.70
CA SER A 203 -5.77 5.26 -12.36
C SER A 203 -6.32 4.31 -11.32
N GLU A 204 -7.56 3.90 -11.47
CA GLU A 204 -8.23 2.95 -10.57
C GLU A 204 -8.80 1.80 -11.39
N THR A 205 -8.49 0.58 -10.98
CA THR A 205 -9.11 -0.65 -11.50
C THR A 205 -9.77 -1.36 -10.32
N THR A 206 -11.09 -1.57 -10.40
CA THR A 206 -11.90 -2.09 -9.29
C THR A 206 -12.87 -3.17 -9.76
N SER A 207 -13.00 -4.24 -8.99
CA SER A 207 -14.06 -5.24 -9.09
C SER A 207 -15.01 -5.07 -7.90
N GLU A 208 -16.07 -4.29 -8.09
CA GLU A 208 -17.03 -3.96 -7.01
C GLU A 208 -17.65 -5.20 -6.34
N LYS A 209 -17.88 -6.27 -7.11
CA LYS A 209 -18.46 -7.53 -6.63
C LYS A 209 -17.55 -8.31 -5.66
N ASP A 210 -16.24 -8.07 -5.73
CA ASP A 210 -15.22 -8.76 -4.92
C ASP A 210 -14.78 -7.91 -3.71
N LEU A 211 -15.24 -6.66 -3.60
CA LEU A 211 -15.04 -5.84 -2.41
C LEU A 211 -15.92 -6.32 -1.25
N PRO A 212 -15.45 -6.18 0.00
CA PRO A 212 -16.23 -6.56 1.16
C PRO A 212 -17.46 -5.66 1.34
N GLU A 213 -18.59 -6.27 1.62
CA GLU A 213 -19.81 -5.54 2.00
C GLU A 213 -19.66 -4.88 3.38
N THR A 214 -20.21 -3.68 3.52
CA THR A 214 -20.26 -3.00 4.82
C THR A 214 -21.27 -3.71 5.72
N LYS A 215 -20.79 -4.37 6.76
CA LYS A 215 -21.63 -5.03 7.77
C LYS A 215 -22.05 -4.02 8.84
N LYS A 216 -23.34 -3.95 9.12
CA LYS A 216 -23.88 -3.25 10.29
C LYS A 216 -23.88 -4.22 11.46
N ILE A 217 -23.32 -3.80 12.59
CA ILE A 217 -23.35 -4.55 13.84
C ILE A 217 -24.22 -3.75 14.79
N GLU A 218 -25.31 -4.36 15.24
CA GLU A 218 -26.16 -3.83 16.31
C GLU A 218 -25.56 -4.25 17.64
N LEU A 219 -25.21 -3.28 18.46
CA LEU A 219 -24.69 -3.49 19.79
C LEU A 219 -25.81 -3.20 20.82
N ASP A 220 -26.30 -4.25 21.46
CA ASP A 220 -27.19 -4.10 22.60
C ASP A 220 -26.37 -3.75 23.85
N TYR A 221 -26.69 -2.58 24.43
CA TYR A 221 -25.98 -2.04 25.56
C TYR A 221 -26.05 -2.94 26.83
N GLU A 222 -27.19 -3.62 27.03
CA GLU A 222 -27.38 -4.54 28.15
C GLU A 222 -26.56 -5.82 28.01
N SER A 223 -26.35 -6.28 26.78
CA SER A 223 -25.55 -7.48 26.51
C SER A 223 -24.03 -7.22 26.64
N VAL A 224 -23.57 -5.99 26.49
CA VAL A 224 -22.16 -5.61 26.71
C VAL A 224 -21.81 -5.60 28.19
N ALA A 225 -22.73 -5.28 29.09
CA ALA A 225 -22.48 -5.26 30.53
C ALA A 225 -22.27 -6.65 31.15
N LYS A 226 -22.80 -7.71 30.50
CA LYS A 226 -22.76 -9.09 31.02
C LYS A 226 -21.37 -9.77 31.00
N PRO A 227 -20.55 -9.66 29.92
CA PRO A 227 -19.23 -10.31 29.86
C PRO A 227 -18.13 -9.53 30.55
N VAL A 228 -18.32 -8.24 30.81
CA VAL A 228 -17.29 -7.35 31.34
C VAL A 228 -17.58 -7.04 32.79
N SER A 229 -17.54 -7.84 33.72
CA SER A 229 -17.74 -7.68 35.20
C SER A 229 -17.65 -6.24 35.76
N TYR A 230 -17.91 -5.21 34.98
CA TYR A 230 -17.96 -3.81 35.40
C TYR A 230 -19.40 -3.35 35.54
N THR A 231 -19.74 -2.87 36.71
CA THR A 231 -21.07 -2.30 37.03
C THR A 231 -21.31 -0.93 36.36
N HIS A 232 -20.28 -0.31 35.82
CA HIS A 232 -20.38 0.98 35.13
C HIS A 232 -19.50 1.01 33.88
N LEU A 233 -20.13 1.13 32.71
CA LEU A 233 -19.47 1.56 31.48
C LEU A 233 -19.44 3.09 31.48
N THR A 234 -18.48 3.68 32.16
CA THR A 234 -18.17 5.09 31.92
C THR A 234 -17.28 5.17 30.70
N LEU A 235 -17.83 5.63 29.58
CA LEU A 235 -17.00 6.12 28.49
C LEU A 235 -16.12 7.24 29.05
N PRO A 236 -14.80 7.23 28.80
CA PRO A 236 -13.98 8.37 29.17
C PRO A 236 -14.56 9.60 28.49
N THR A 237 -14.99 10.58 29.29
CA THR A 237 -15.39 11.88 28.80
C THR A 237 -14.24 12.44 27.99
N THR A 238 -14.45 12.61 26.69
CA THR A 238 -13.49 13.24 25.80
C THR A 238 -13.24 14.65 26.34
N TYR A 239 -12.07 14.89 26.85
CA TYR A 239 -11.63 16.25 27.12
C TYR A 239 -11.43 16.91 25.77
N THR A 240 -12.35 17.77 25.40
CA THR A 240 -12.12 18.78 24.34
C THR A 240 -11.14 19.81 24.91
N VAL A 241 -9.95 19.84 24.36
CA VAL A 241 -9.02 20.97 24.46
C VAL A 241 -9.05 21.72 23.16
#